data_f4855764647fe0f36d05a4f181419bf5
#
_entry.id   f4855764647fe0f36d05a4f181419bf5
#
_cell.length_a   1.000
_cell.length_b   1.000
_cell.length_c   1.000
_cell.angle_alpha   90.00
_cell.angle_beta   90.00
_cell.angle_gamma   90.00
#
_symmetry.space_group_name_H-M   'P 1'
#
loop_
_entity.id
_entity.type
_entity.pdbx_description
1 polymer ?
#
loop_
_entity_poly.entity_id
_entity_poly.type
_entity_poly.pdbx_seq_one_letter_code
_entity_poly.pdbx_strand_id
1 'polypeptide(L)'
;MILMKSAKEEKGKKISILYILRILKEFSDEKHPLSQKQIIELLDSKYGQAINRKSVKRDLEKLKDAGFPITSREVSREVKGRNNALTLDWQWNHLLSEEEETLLLDTLYFSHMKQSMVKNLAEKVKRIGSSQFSDDRTCIRNLPFGDPAIRRNDMKDILSVLTEAIKGKKKIQFQYMHYEVDLKPHANTDKDGKIIQYTASPYIIFSGDERYSLLCFVEGHKEAEVLRIELMEGIIITDQPAVPMRSVPNAEKYRMMKYVKPVAPSKVHTAEVCRFRVDNTLITELLEQFGKGVTICSALPTEVEVEVNAPADYVECWALCHAPHVRVTAPESLVKRIRDKLSSLQRMYQR
;
A
#
# COMPACT_ATOMS: atom_id res chain seq x y z
N MET A 1 53.55 -21.79 25.17
CA MET A 1 52.78 -20.57 25.53
C MET A 1 52.69 -19.54 24.39
N ILE A 2 53.68 -19.43 23.52
CA ILE A 2 53.73 -18.47 22.38
C ILE A 2 52.79 -18.89 21.22
N LEU A 3 52.66 -20.17 20.93
CA LEU A 3 51.79 -20.70 19.85
C LEU A 3 50.27 -20.57 20.16
N MET A 4 49.87 -20.64 21.44
CA MET A 4 48.48 -20.44 21.83
C MET A 4 48.03 -18.96 21.81
N LYS A 5 48.97 -18.00 22.03
CA LYS A 5 48.67 -16.57 21.88
C LYS A 5 48.43 -16.19 20.42
N SER A 6 49.23 -16.73 19.47
CA SER A 6 49.09 -16.46 18.04
C SER A 6 47.72 -16.95 17.47
N ALA A 7 47.29 -18.15 17.85
CA ALA A 7 46.01 -18.71 17.39
C ALA A 7 44.79 -17.98 17.97
N LYS A 8 44.92 -17.46 19.21
CA LYS A 8 43.86 -16.65 19.83
C LYS A 8 43.79 -15.24 19.24
N GLU A 9 44.95 -14.66 18.89
CA GLU A 9 45.02 -13.37 18.17
C GLU A 9 44.53 -13.48 16.71
N GLU A 10 44.81 -14.58 16.01
CA GLU A 10 44.28 -14.80 14.64
C GLU A 10 42.80 -15.03 14.61
N LYS A 11 42.21 -15.75 15.57
CA LYS A 11 40.74 -15.86 15.71
C LYS A 11 40.11 -14.50 16.02
N GLY A 12 40.74 -13.67 16.85
CA GLY A 12 40.26 -12.31 17.13
C GLY A 12 40.30 -11.40 15.91
N LYS A 13 41.32 -11.49 15.06
CA LYS A 13 41.46 -10.66 13.86
C LYS A 13 40.43 -10.97 12.76
N LYS A 14 40.02 -12.23 12.61
CA LYS A 14 39.00 -12.63 11.63
C LYS A 14 37.58 -12.19 12.04
N ILE A 15 37.30 -12.10 13.32
CA ILE A 15 36.01 -11.68 13.84
C ILE A 15 35.87 -10.15 13.83
N SER A 16 36.98 -9.41 13.99
CA SER A 16 36.96 -7.94 14.06
C SER A 16 36.35 -7.29 12.81
N ILE A 17 36.62 -7.82 11.63
CA ILE A 17 36.05 -7.28 10.38
C ILE A 17 34.52 -7.45 10.34
N LEU A 18 34.00 -8.53 10.91
CA LEU A 18 32.52 -8.73 11.03
C LEU A 18 31.90 -7.76 12.02
N TYR A 19 32.61 -7.42 13.09
CA TYR A 19 32.13 -6.41 14.03
C TYR A 19 32.18 -5.01 13.42
N ILE A 20 33.21 -4.68 12.64
CA ILE A 20 33.26 -3.41 11.87
C ILE A 20 32.09 -3.31 10.91
N LEU A 21 31.83 -4.37 10.15
CA LEU A 21 30.70 -4.44 9.24
C LEU A 21 29.36 -4.21 9.97
N ARG A 22 29.19 -4.87 11.12
CA ARG A 22 27.99 -4.73 11.93
C ARG A 22 27.83 -3.32 12.50
N ILE A 23 28.92 -2.71 12.98
CA ILE A 23 28.92 -1.33 13.48
C ILE A 23 28.51 -0.35 12.37
N LEU A 24 29.10 -0.45 11.19
CA LEU A 24 28.73 0.40 10.07
C LEU A 24 27.24 0.25 9.73
N LYS A 25 26.80 -0.99 9.56
CA LYS A 25 25.41 -1.28 9.22
C LYS A 25 24.41 -0.81 10.28
N GLU A 26 24.75 -0.84 11.55
CA GLU A 26 23.85 -0.51 12.66
C GLU A 26 23.89 0.99 13.00
N PHE A 27 25.08 1.63 12.94
CA PHE A 27 25.30 2.96 13.51
C PHE A 27 25.71 4.03 12.51
N SER A 28 25.75 3.73 11.21
CA SER A 28 26.05 4.76 10.22
C SER A 28 25.04 4.79 9.08
N ASP A 29 24.84 5.98 8.54
CA ASP A 29 24.07 6.29 7.37
C ASP A 29 24.61 7.57 6.70
N GLU A 30 23.93 8.09 5.68
CA GLU A 30 24.34 9.30 4.96
C GLU A 30 24.44 10.54 5.86
N LYS A 31 23.53 10.66 6.84
CA LYS A 31 23.49 11.79 7.77
C LYS A 31 24.42 11.61 8.97
N HIS A 32 24.74 10.36 9.30
CA HIS A 32 25.54 9.98 10.48
C HIS A 32 26.74 9.10 10.09
N PRO A 33 27.71 9.61 9.30
CA PRO A 33 28.91 8.87 8.98
C PRO A 33 29.80 8.72 10.21
N LEU A 34 30.52 7.60 10.32
CA LEU A 34 31.40 7.29 11.44
C LEU A 34 32.86 7.58 11.10
N SER A 35 33.55 8.28 12.00
CA SER A 35 35.00 8.37 11.97
C SER A 35 35.64 7.06 12.44
N GLN A 36 36.88 6.80 12.04
CA GLN A 36 37.65 5.63 12.52
C GLN A 36 37.77 5.59 14.05
N LYS A 37 37.81 6.75 14.71
CA LYS A 37 37.85 6.85 16.18
C LYS A 37 36.55 6.33 16.80
N GLN A 38 35.39 6.75 16.29
CA GLN A 38 34.09 6.28 16.75
C GLN A 38 33.91 4.78 16.52
N ILE A 39 34.40 4.26 15.38
CA ILE A 39 34.35 2.82 15.10
C ILE A 39 35.19 2.04 16.13
N ILE A 40 36.37 2.54 16.50
CA ILE A 40 37.24 1.93 17.52
C ILE A 40 36.57 1.95 18.89
N GLU A 41 35.96 3.08 19.28
CA GLU A 41 35.24 3.23 20.54
C GLU A 41 34.03 2.26 20.61
N LEU A 42 33.29 2.10 19.51
CA LEU A 42 32.19 1.14 19.42
C LEU A 42 32.67 -0.32 19.44
N LEU A 43 33.83 -0.62 18.83
CA LEU A 43 34.42 -1.96 18.89
C LEU A 43 34.83 -2.33 20.31
N ASP A 44 35.42 -1.41 21.04
CA ASP A 44 35.80 -1.63 22.44
C ASP A 44 34.60 -1.73 23.36
N SER A 45 33.69 -0.77 23.30
CA SER A 45 32.54 -0.69 24.22
C SER A 45 31.52 -1.81 24.01
N LYS A 46 31.24 -2.20 22.76
CA LYS A 46 30.21 -3.22 22.45
C LYS A 46 30.75 -4.63 22.37
N TYR A 47 31.99 -4.79 21.92
CA TYR A 47 32.56 -6.13 21.64
C TYR A 47 33.84 -6.44 22.42
N GLY A 48 34.34 -5.50 23.24
CA GLY A 48 35.60 -5.67 23.99
C GLY A 48 36.81 -5.87 23.11
N GLN A 49 36.82 -5.28 21.89
CA GLN A 49 37.86 -5.46 20.90
C GLN A 49 38.75 -4.22 20.82
N ALA A 50 39.91 -4.26 21.43
CA ALA A 50 40.93 -3.22 21.30
C ALA A 50 41.70 -3.38 19.99
N ILE A 51 41.35 -2.58 18.97
CA ILE A 51 41.96 -2.66 17.62
C ILE A 51 42.64 -1.32 17.30
N ASN A 52 43.83 -1.41 16.69
CA ASN A 52 44.53 -0.19 16.29
C ASN A 52 43.94 0.42 15.01
N ARG A 53 44.10 1.75 14.87
CA ARG A 53 43.58 2.54 13.77
C ARG A 53 43.98 2.03 12.37
N LYS A 54 45.23 1.55 12.21
CA LYS A 54 45.70 1.04 10.91
C LYS A 54 44.98 -0.24 10.49
N SER A 55 44.70 -1.14 11.46
CA SER A 55 43.91 -2.34 11.20
C SER A 55 42.47 -2.04 10.83
N VAL A 56 41.81 -1.12 11.55
CA VAL A 56 40.43 -0.70 11.24
C VAL A 56 40.39 -0.10 9.82
N LYS A 57 41.32 0.79 9.46
CA LYS A 57 41.37 1.38 8.11
C LYS A 57 41.50 0.29 7.03
N ARG A 58 42.44 -0.62 7.20
CA ARG A 58 42.66 -1.71 6.25
C ARG A 58 41.45 -2.63 6.10
N ASP A 59 40.75 -2.92 7.21
CA ASP A 59 39.59 -3.79 7.19
C ASP A 59 38.38 -3.07 6.56
N LEU A 60 38.21 -1.76 6.75
CA LEU A 60 37.23 -0.92 6.04
C LEU A 60 37.47 -0.88 4.53
N GLU A 61 38.74 -0.68 4.12
CA GLU A 61 39.12 -0.70 2.70
C GLU A 61 38.82 -2.07 2.07
N LYS A 62 39.16 -3.15 2.75
CA LYS A 62 38.87 -4.52 2.29
C LYS A 62 37.37 -4.77 2.13
N LEU A 63 36.55 -4.28 3.05
CA LEU A 63 35.09 -4.41 2.94
C LEU A 63 34.57 -3.63 1.73
N LYS A 64 35.07 -2.41 1.50
CA LYS A 64 34.72 -1.59 0.33
C LYS A 64 35.14 -2.29 -0.97
N ASP A 65 36.38 -2.80 -1.04
CA ASP A 65 36.91 -3.52 -2.20
C ASP A 65 36.15 -4.84 -2.47
N ALA A 66 35.67 -5.49 -1.42
CA ALA A 66 34.82 -6.68 -1.52
C ALA A 66 33.38 -6.39 -2.00
N GLY A 67 33.04 -5.13 -2.28
CA GLY A 67 31.74 -4.74 -2.83
C GLY A 67 30.65 -4.53 -1.81
N PHE A 68 30.97 -4.42 -0.51
CA PHE A 68 29.96 -4.00 0.48
C PHE A 68 29.56 -2.54 0.23
N PRO A 69 28.30 -2.18 0.50
CA PRO A 69 27.77 -0.84 0.24
C PRO A 69 28.30 0.18 1.26
N ILE A 70 29.62 0.39 1.23
CA ILE A 70 30.35 1.30 2.11
C ILE A 70 30.89 2.45 1.28
N THR A 71 30.61 3.67 1.71
CA THR A 71 31.20 4.89 1.15
C THR A 71 32.03 5.62 2.20
N SER A 72 32.92 6.47 1.73
CA SER A 72 33.80 7.27 2.57
C SER A 72 34.15 8.57 1.86
N ARG A 73 34.39 9.63 2.62
CA ARG A 73 34.86 10.91 2.09
C ARG A 73 36.36 10.96 2.12
N GLU A 74 36.98 11.32 1.02
CA GLU A 74 38.40 11.57 0.94
C GLU A 74 38.69 13.07 1.05
N VAL A 75 39.61 13.44 1.97
CA VAL A 75 40.05 14.80 2.15
C VAL A 75 41.54 14.86 1.97
N SER A 76 42.01 15.64 1.01
CA SER A 76 43.44 15.92 0.84
C SER A 76 43.89 16.90 1.90
N ARG A 77 44.92 16.51 2.68
CA ARG A 77 45.57 17.37 3.65
C ARG A 77 47.04 17.49 3.32
N GLU A 78 47.48 18.71 3.11
CA GLU A 78 48.90 18.97 2.92
C GLU A 78 49.60 18.99 4.30
N VAL A 79 50.56 18.06 4.48
CA VAL A 79 51.37 17.97 5.68
C VAL A 79 52.84 17.92 5.24
N LYS A 80 53.61 18.94 5.61
CA LYS A 80 55.04 19.04 5.28
C LYS A 80 55.32 18.96 3.77
N GLY A 81 54.55 19.67 2.94
CA GLY A 81 54.72 19.68 1.48
C GLY A 81 54.36 18.36 0.75
N ARG A 82 53.65 17.47 1.42
CA ARG A 82 53.12 16.23 0.82
C ARG A 82 51.60 16.19 0.94
N ASN A 83 50.92 15.96 -0.17
CA ASN A 83 49.50 15.72 -0.18
C ASN A 83 49.21 14.32 0.36
N ASN A 84 48.61 14.25 1.56
CA ASN A 84 48.15 13.01 2.16
C ASN A 84 46.60 12.94 2.02
N ALA A 85 46.13 11.93 1.33
CA ALA A 85 44.71 11.61 1.30
C ALA A 85 44.27 10.98 2.63
N LEU A 86 43.35 11.62 3.33
CA LEU A 86 42.71 11.09 4.53
C LEU A 86 41.33 10.62 4.18
N THR A 87 41.06 9.34 4.42
CA THR A 87 39.73 8.77 4.28
C THR A 87 38.96 8.98 5.59
N LEU A 88 37.88 9.72 5.52
CA LEU A 88 37.08 10.12 6.65
C LEU A 88 35.62 9.69 6.40
N ASP A 89 34.80 9.76 7.44
CA ASP A 89 33.35 9.71 7.31
C ASP A 89 32.86 8.43 6.60
N TRP A 90 33.15 7.29 7.21
CA TRP A 90 32.71 6.00 6.74
C TRP A 90 31.23 5.79 7.02
N GLN A 91 30.47 5.40 5.99
CA GLN A 91 29.05 5.17 6.11
C GLN A 91 28.63 3.91 5.36
N TRP A 92 27.58 3.30 5.86
CA TRP A 92 26.88 2.22 5.18
C TRP A 92 25.75 2.81 4.33
N ASN A 93 25.69 2.46 3.05
CA ASN A 93 24.58 2.82 2.19
C ASN A 93 23.47 1.79 2.40
N HIS A 94 22.46 2.17 3.18
CA HIS A 94 21.29 1.32 3.44
C HIS A 94 20.49 1.08 2.18
N LEU A 95 19.76 -0.06 2.14
CA LEU A 95 18.90 -0.41 1.01
C LEU A 95 17.73 0.59 0.85
N LEU A 96 17.26 1.14 1.95
CA LEU A 96 16.22 2.14 2.02
C LEU A 96 16.80 3.45 2.55
N SER A 97 16.41 4.55 1.95
CA SER A 97 16.63 5.88 2.54
C SER A 97 15.68 6.09 3.73
N GLU A 98 15.97 7.08 4.54
CA GLU A 98 15.10 7.46 5.67
C GLU A 98 13.68 7.83 5.21
N GLU A 99 13.56 8.50 4.05
CA GLU A 99 12.29 8.85 3.43
C GLU A 99 11.53 7.62 2.96
N GLU A 100 12.21 6.65 2.34
CA GLU A 100 11.60 5.40 1.88
C GLU A 100 11.18 4.51 3.04
N GLU A 101 11.99 4.44 4.11
CA GLU A 101 11.64 3.73 5.33
C GLU A 101 10.40 4.36 5.99
N THR A 102 10.37 5.69 6.07
CA THR A 102 9.23 6.47 6.56
C THR A 102 7.97 6.15 5.77
N LEU A 103 8.04 6.17 4.43
CA LEU A 103 6.91 5.88 3.56
C LEU A 103 6.38 4.44 3.75
N LEU A 104 7.29 3.47 3.91
CA LEU A 104 6.89 2.08 4.19
C LEU A 104 6.20 1.95 5.55
N LEU A 105 6.73 2.61 6.58
CA LEU A 105 6.12 2.63 7.91
C LEU A 105 4.74 3.30 7.88
N ASP A 106 4.58 4.43 7.18
CA ASP A 106 3.28 5.06 6.98
C ASP A 106 2.29 4.12 6.32
N THR A 107 2.70 3.47 5.24
CA THR A 107 1.86 2.48 4.54
C THR A 107 1.41 1.36 5.49
N LEU A 108 2.28 0.88 6.37
CA LEU A 108 1.92 -0.13 7.37
C LEU A 108 0.93 0.43 8.40
N TYR A 109 1.13 1.65 8.89
CA TYR A 109 0.23 2.28 9.86
C TYR A 109 -1.14 2.62 9.26
N PHE A 110 -1.20 2.99 7.98
CA PHE A 110 -2.46 3.20 7.26
C PHE A 110 -3.12 1.89 6.80
N SER A 111 -2.43 0.77 6.90
CA SER A 111 -3.01 -0.52 6.55
C SER A 111 -4.05 -0.96 7.59
N HIS A 112 -5.10 -1.65 7.13
CA HIS A 112 -6.13 -2.23 8.01
C HIS A 112 -5.72 -3.58 8.59
N MET A 113 -4.41 -3.85 8.65
CA MET A 113 -3.86 -5.05 9.28
C MET A 113 -4.04 -5.00 10.80
N LYS A 114 -4.09 -6.18 11.42
CA LYS A 114 -4.10 -6.29 12.88
C LYS A 114 -2.89 -5.55 13.46
N GLN A 115 -3.10 -4.76 14.50
CA GLN A 115 -2.05 -3.91 15.08
C GLN A 115 -0.80 -4.69 15.52
N SER A 116 -0.96 -5.94 15.94
CA SER A 116 0.17 -6.83 16.25
C SER A 116 1.01 -7.19 15.04
N MET A 117 0.39 -7.35 13.86
CA MET A 117 1.11 -7.58 12.60
C MET A 117 1.82 -6.31 12.14
N VAL A 118 1.15 -5.16 12.22
CA VAL A 118 1.75 -3.86 11.88
C VAL A 118 3.00 -3.62 12.71
N LYS A 119 2.92 -3.77 14.04
CA LYS A 119 4.08 -3.64 14.94
C LYS A 119 5.22 -4.58 14.56
N ASN A 120 4.92 -5.86 14.33
CA ASN A 120 5.95 -6.85 13.96
C ASN A 120 6.61 -6.50 12.62
N LEU A 121 5.85 -6.05 11.62
CA LEU A 121 6.40 -5.66 10.33
C LEU A 121 7.19 -4.35 10.44
N ALA A 122 6.70 -3.36 11.17
CA ALA A 122 7.41 -2.11 11.43
C ALA A 122 8.79 -2.36 12.08
N GLU A 123 8.85 -3.23 13.10
CA GLU A 123 10.11 -3.62 13.71
C GLU A 123 11.08 -4.32 12.72
N LYS A 124 10.55 -5.07 11.75
CA LYS A 124 11.38 -5.68 10.71
C LYS A 124 11.89 -4.65 9.71
N VAL A 125 11.06 -3.70 9.32
CA VAL A 125 11.46 -2.59 8.42
C VAL A 125 12.56 -1.78 9.09
N LYS A 126 12.40 -1.37 10.33
CA LYS A 126 13.41 -0.64 11.12
C LYS A 126 14.77 -1.36 11.23
N ARG A 127 14.79 -2.71 11.18
CA ARG A 127 16.05 -3.47 11.18
C ARG A 127 16.78 -3.47 9.84
N ILE A 128 16.15 -3.04 8.76
CA ILE A 128 16.79 -2.91 7.44
C ILE A 128 17.53 -1.58 7.34
N GLY A 129 17.05 -0.55 8.01
CA GLY A 129 17.64 0.78 8.08
C GLY A 129 18.71 0.95 9.16
N SER A 130 19.10 2.21 9.38
CA SER A 130 20.04 2.61 10.44
C SER A 130 19.36 2.70 11.79
N SER A 131 20.07 2.32 12.87
CA SER A 131 19.57 2.55 14.24
C SER A 131 19.54 4.03 14.65
N GLN A 132 20.15 4.90 13.84
CA GLN A 132 20.13 6.35 14.02
C GLN A 132 18.77 6.93 13.57
N PHE A 133 18.05 6.23 12.73
CA PHE A 133 16.70 6.64 12.36
C PHE A 133 15.76 6.45 13.55
N SER A 134 15.31 7.56 14.10
CA SER A 134 14.33 7.61 15.19
C SER A 134 12.95 7.89 14.62
N ASP A 135 12.18 6.84 14.40
CA ASP A 135 10.75 6.98 14.10
C ASP A 135 9.97 7.11 15.41
N ASP A 136 9.79 8.35 15.85
CA ASP A 136 8.96 8.64 17.05
C ASP A 136 7.49 8.83 16.67
N ARG A 137 6.86 7.74 16.20
CA ARG A 137 5.43 7.70 15.87
C ARG A 137 4.57 7.16 17.00
N THR A 138 5.05 7.22 18.23
CA THR A 138 4.30 6.80 19.42
C THR A 138 2.99 7.55 19.60
N CYS A 139 2.90 8.77 19.04
CA CYS A 139 1.69 9.58 19.04
C CYS A 139 0.68 9.20 17.92
N ILE A 140 1.11 8.43 16.90
CA ILE A 140 0.22 8.01 15.82
C ILE A 140 -0.50 6.72 16.22
N ARG A 141 -1.82 6.77 16.25
CA ARG A 141 -2.66 5.60 16.49
C ARG A 141 -3.49 5.34 15.26
N ASN A 142 -3.36 4.11 14.72
CA ASN A 142 -4.26 3.62 13.71
C ASN A 142 -5.63 3.39 14.37
N LEU A 143 -6.65 4.10 13.89
CA LEU A 143 -8.02 3.85 14.30
C LEU A 143 -8.53 2.65 13.50
N PRO A 144 -8.97 1.57 14.16
CA PRO A 144 -9.56 0.44 13.44
C PRO A 144 -10.87 0.90 12.81
N PHE A 145 -10.90 0.97 11.48
CA PHE A 145 -12.13 1.20 10.73
C PHE A 145 -12.90 -0.12 10.65
N GLY A 146 -14.01 -0.19 11.37
CA GLY A 146 -14.95 -1.31 11.32
C GLY A 146 -14.45 -2.61 11.95
N ASP A 147 -15.37 -3.50 12.23
CA ASP A 147 -15.08 -4.83 12.74
C ASP A 147 -14.33 -5.65 11.67
N PRO A 148 -13.21 -6.29 12.03
CA PRO A 148 -12.50 -7.24 11.18
C PRO A 148 -13.31 -8.51 10.80
N ALA A 149 -14.59 -8.58 11.16
CA ALA A 149 -15.46 -9.73 10.87
C ALA A 149 -15.47 -10.14 9.38
N ILE A 150 -15.17 -9.20 8.47
CA ILE A 150 -15.09 -9.45 7.03
C ILE A 150 -13.64 -9.70 6.54
N ARG A 151 -12.65 -9.73 7.45
CA ARG A 151 -11.24 -9.94 7.08
C ARG A 151 -10.91 -11.42 7.03
N ARG A 152 -10.45 -11.86 5.86
CA ARG A 152 -9.98 -13.24 5.66
C ARG A 152 -8.50 -13.36 6.00
N ASN A 153 -8.16 -14.41 6.74
CA ASN A 153 -6.76 -14.73 7.05
C ASN A 153 -6.04 -15.37 5.85
N ASP A 154 -6.79 -15.95 4.91
CA ASP A 154 -6.33 -16.65 3.70
C ASP A 154 -6.27 -15.75 2.45
N MET A 155 -6.40 -14.44 2.59
CA MET A 155 -6.42 -13.50 1.46
C MET A 155 -5.18 -13.65 0.56
N LYS A 156 -4.00 -13.93 1.14
CA LYS A 156 -2.78 -14.17 0.37
C LYS A 156 -2.93 -15.36 -0.59
N ASP A 157 -3.52 -16.45 -0.11
CA ASP A 157 -3.69 -17.67 -0.90
C ASP A 157 -4.73 -17.45 -1.99
N ILE A 158 -5.83 -16.77 -1.66
CA ILE A 158 -6.86 -16.37 -2.63
C ILE A 158 -6.26 -15.49 -3.74
N LEU A 159 -5.50 -14.47 -3.39
CA LEU A 159 -4.86 -13.58 -4.37
C LEU A 159 -3.86 -14.35 -5.24
N SER A 160 -3.16 -15.34 -4.69
CA SER A 160 -2.25 -16.21 -5.45
C SER A 160 -3.00 -17.01 -6.49
N VAL A 161 -4.08 -17.69 -6.09
CA VAL A 161 -4.95 -18.50 -7.00
C VAL A 161 -5.55 -17.62 -8.11
N LEU A 162 -6.10 -16.46 -7.75
CA LEU A 162 -6.66 -15.54 -8.74
C LEU A 162 -5.60 -14.98 -9.70
N THR A 163 -4.41 -14.67 -9.20
CA THR A 163 -3.29 -14.21 -10.02
C THR A 163 -2.84 -15.29 -11.01
N GLU A 164 -2.79 -16.54 -10.57
CA GLU A 164 -2.47 -17.69 -11.44
C GLU A 164 -3.54 -17.87 -12.53
N ALA A 165 -4.82 -17.83 -12.16
CA ALA A 165 -5.92 -17.92 -13.11
C ALA A 165 -5.89 -16.80 -14.18
N ILE A 166 -5.63 -15.57 -13.77
CA ILE A 166 -5.51 -14.42 -14.67
C ILE A 166 -4.32 -14.57 -15.62
N LYS A 167 -3.14 -14.92 -15.10
CA LYS A 167 -1.94 -15.16 -15.91
C LYS A 167 -2.11 -16.34 -16.87
N GLY A 168 -2.73 -17.42 -16.40
CA GLY A 168 -3.03 -18.61 -17.18
C GLY A 168 -4.19 -18.43 -18.16
N LYS A 169 -4.90 -17.29 -18.10
CA LYS A 169 -6.13 -17.05 -18.89
C LYS A 169 -7.13 -18.21 -18.75
N LYS A 170 -7.35 -18.64 -17.52
CA LYS A 170 -8.25 -19.71 -17.15
C LYS A 170 -9.47 -19.17 -16.43
N LYS A 171 -10.62 -19.86 -16.61
CA LYS A 171 -11.80 -19.57 -15.79
C LYS A 171 -11.61 -20.06 -14.37
N ILE A 172 -12.37 -19.48 -13.46
CA ILE A 172 -12.47 -19.88 -12.07
C ILE A 172 -13.90 -20.31 -11.74
N GLN A 173 -14.03 -21.22 -10.79
CA GLN A 173 -15.29 -21.54 -10.13
C GLN A 173 -15.21 -21.14 -8.67
N PHE A 174 -16.31 -20.64 -8.11
CA PHE A 174 -16.38 -20.19 -6.72
C PHE A 174 -17.82 -20.09 -6.24
N GLN A 175 -18.00 -20.03 -4.92
CA GLN A 175 -19.25 -19.64 -4.29
C GLN A 175 -19.14 -18.17 -3.90
N TYR A 176 -20.24 -17.40 -4.03
CA TYR A 176 -20.29 -16.02 -3.61
C TYR A 176 -21.17 -15.88 -2.38
N MET A 177 -20.63 -15.24 -1.36
CA MET A 177 -21.24 -15.12 -0.03
C MET A 177 -21.94 -13.78 0.12
N HIS A 178 -22.94 -13.76 0.98
CA HIS A 178 -23.57 -12.54 1.52
C HIS A 178 -23.77 -12.71 3.03
N TYR A 179 -23.97 -11.61 3.73
CA TYR A 179 -24.26 -11.62 5.17
C TYR A 179 -25.77 -11.49 5.40
N GLU A 180 -26.29 -12.29 6.32
CA GLU A 180 -27.68 -12.24 6.74
C GLU A 180 -27.82 -11.59 8.13
N VAL A 181 -29.07 -11.57 8.66
CA VAL A 181 -29.40 -10.96 9.96
C VAL A 181 -28.68 -11.60 11.14
N ASP A 182 -28.20 -12.83 11.00
CA ASP A 182 -27.39 -13.53 11.98
C ASP A 182 -25.91 -13.10 11.97
N LEU A 183 -25.55 -12.12 11.12
CA LEU A 183 -24.20 -11.58 10.90
C LEU A 183 -23.16 -12.62 10.45
N LYS A 184 -23.62 -13.74 9.84
CA LYS A 184 -22.75 -14.78 9.30
C LYS A 184 -22.77 -14.77 7.78
N PRO A 185 -21.67 -15.22 7.14
CA PRO A 185 -21.64 -15.36 5.69
C PRO A 185 -22.47 -16.61 5.27
N HIS A 186 -23.37 -16.41 4.32
CA HIS A 186 -24.17 -17.46 3.69
C HIS A 186 -23.87 -17.48 2.20
N ALA A 187 -23.81 -18.68 1.61
CA ALA A 187 -23.63 -18.82 0.17
C ALA A 187 -24.92 -18.42 -0.56
N ASN A 188 -24.78 -17.76 -1.70
CA ASN A 188 -25.93 -17.49 -2.55
C ASN A 188 -26.59 -18.78 -3.01
N THR A 189 -27.92 -18.81 -2.97
CA THR A 189 -28.74 -19.95 -3.37
C THR A 189 -29.64 -19.58 -4.54
N ASP A 190 -30.00 -20.59 -5.33
CA ASP A 190 -31.01 -20.47 -6.36
C ASP A 190 -32.43 -20.49 -5.76
N LYS A 191 -33.46 -20.48 -6.63
CA LYS A 191 -34.87 -20.49 -6.22
C LYS A 191 -35.28 -21.74 -5.46
N ASP A 192 -34.52 -22.82 -5.63
CA ASP A 192 -34.76 -24.13 -5.00
C ASP A 192 -33.93 -24.33 -3.72
N GLY A 193 -33.20 -23.26 -3.28
CA GLY A 193 -32.35 -23.28 -2.08
C GLY A 193 -30.99 -23.97 -2.28
N LYS A 194 -30.62 -24.33 -3.50
CA LYS A 194 -29.33 -24.96 -3.80
C LYS A 194 -28.24 -23.89 -3.96
N ILE A 195 -27.06 -24.14 -3.37
CA ILE A 195 -25.90 -23.23 -3.46
C ILE A 195 -25.50 -23.05 -4.92
N ILE A 196 -25.35 -21.80 -5.33
CA ILE A 196 -24.94 -21.42 -6.67
C ILE A 196 -23.41 -21.52 -6.78
N GLN A 197 -22.95 -22.31 -7.76
CA GLN A 197 -21.56 -22.32 -8.19
C GLN A 197 -21.40 -21.37 -9.38
N TYR A 198 -20.67 -20.29 -9.16
CA TYR A 198 -20.39 -19.32 -10.21
C TYR A 198 -19.16 -19.75 -11.01
N THR A 199 -19.21 -19.60 -12.33
CA THR A 199 -18.06 -19.73 -13.22
C THR A 199 -17.76 -18.37 -13.82
N ALA A 200 -16.52 -17.91 -13.73
CA ALA A 200 -16.16 -16.60 -14.24
C ALA A 200 -14.79 -16.57 -14.91
N SER A 201 -14.63 -15.64 -15.84
CA SER A 201 -13.36 -15.27 -16.47
C SER A 201 -12.74 -14.10 -15.73
N PRO A 202 -11.69 -14.30 -14.92
CA PRO A 202 -11.05 -13.22 -14.13
C PRO A 202 -10.12 -12.38 -15.01
N TYR A 203 -10.08 -11.07 -14.77
CA TYR A 203 -9.28 -10.14 -15.58
C TYR A 203 -8.30 -9.31 -14.78
N ILE A 204 -8.77 -8.54 -13.79
CA ILE A 204 -7.98 -7.57 -13.04
C ILE A 204 -8.36 -7.62 -11.56
N ILE A 205 -7.36 -7.59 -10.69
CA ILE A 205 -7.55 -7.39 -9.26
C ILE A 205 -7.28 -5.90 -8.96
N PHE A 206 -8.26 -5.24 -8.37
CA PHE A 206 -8.14 -3.87 -7.88
C PHE A 206 -7.89 -3.88 -6.36
N SER A 207 -7.02 -2.99 -5.92
CA SER A 207 -6.85 -2.68 -4.51
C SER A 207 -7.29 -1.24 -4.27
N GLY A 208 -8.29 -1.05 -3.45
CA GLY A 208 -8.81 0.28 -3.11
C GLY A 208 -9.80 0.20 -1.95
N ASP A 209 -9.97 1.30 -1.19
CA ASP A 209 -10.82 1.39 -0.01
C ASP A 209 -10.65 0.18 0.95
N GLU A 210 -9.37 -0.23 1.15
CA GLU A 210 -8.97 -1.31 2.07
C GLU A 210 -9.40 -2.72 1.67
N ARG A 211 -9.83 -2.90 0.44
CA ARG A 211 -10.41 -4.15 -0.07
C ARG A 211 -9.79 -4.52 -1.40
N TYR A 212 -9.88 -5.81 -1.67
CA TYR A 212 -9.57 -6.33 -2.99
C TYR A 212 -10.86 -6.63 -3.74
N SER A 213 -10.91 -6.20 -4.99
CA SER A 213 -12.03 -6.45 -5.89
C SER A 213 -11.53 -7.10 -7.16
N LEU A 214 -12.29 -8.05 -7.69
CA LEU A 214 -12.00 -8.77 -8.91
C LEU A 214 -12.90 -8.27 -10.03
N LEU A 215 -12.33 -7.71 -11.09
CA LEU A 215 -13.04 -7.57 -12.36
C LEU A 215 -13.10 -8.93 -13.05
N CYS A 216 -14.28 -9.39 -13.34
CA CYS A 216 -14.49 -10.65 -14.02
C CYS A 216 -15.75 -10.64 -14.91
N PHE A 217 -15.88 -11.61 -15.77
CA PHE A 217 -17.11 -11.90 -16.49
C PHE A 217 -17.69 -13.21 -15.98
N VAL A 218 -18.83 -13.12 -15.32
CA VAL A 218 -19.57 -14.27 -14.79
C VAL A 218 -20.42 -14.88 -15.90
N GLU A 219 -20.38 -16.19 -16.06
CA GLU A 219 -21.18 -16.89 -17.07
C GLU A 219 -22.67 -16.67 -16.84
N GLY A 220 -23.40 -16.44 -17.94
CA GLY A 220 -24.81 -16.11 -17.90
C GLY A 220 -25.12 -14.63 -17.66
N HIS A 221 -24.13 -13.80 -17.33
CA HIS A 221 -24.31 -12.38 -17.19
C HIS A 221 -24.04 -11.64 -18.52
N LYS A 222 -24.57 -10.43 -18.65
CA LYS A 222 -24.47 -9.67 -19.91
C LYS A 222 -23.21 -8.83 -20.03
N GLU A 223 -22.61 -8.46 -18.91
CA GLU A 223 -21.53 -7.49 -18.80
C GLU A 223 -20.47 -7.98 -17.78
N ALA A 224 -19.29 -7.38 -17.82
CA ALA A 224 -18.29 -7.59 -16.77
C ALA A 224 -18.76 -6.99 -15.45
N GLU A 225 -18.36 -7.62 -14.36
CA GLU A 225 -18.71 -7.22 -13.00
C GLU A 225 -17.47 -7.08 -12.13
N VAL A 226 -17.60 -6.28 -11.08
CA VAL A 226 -16.57 -6.15 -10.04
C VAL A 226 -17.07 -6.83 -8.78
N LEU A 227 -16.45 -7.93 -8.40
CA LEU A 227 -16.80 -8.71 -7.23
C LEU A 227 -15.83 -8.46 -6.09
N ARG A 228 -16.35 -8.44 -4.86
CA ARG A 228 -15.54 -8.38 -3.64
C ARG A 228 -14.88 -9.72 -3.38
N ILE A 229 -13.55 -9.75 -3.34
CA ILE A 229 -12.79 -10.99 -3.18
C ILE A 229 -13.03 -11.62 -1.80
N GLU A 230 -13.29 -10.81 -0.77
CA GLU A 230 -13.58 -11.29 0.58
C GLU A 230 -14.85 -12.15 0.66
N LEU A 231 -15.75 -11.98 -0.30
CA LEU A 231 -17.02 -12.74 -0.38
C LEU A 231 -16.93 -13.96 -1.31
N MET A 232 -15.76 -14.27 -1.86
CA MET A 232 -15.58 -15.43 -2.72
C MET A 232 -15.04 -16.62 -1.92
N GLU A 233 -15.68 -17.76 -1.99
CA GLU A 233 -15.24 -18.98 -1.31
C GLU A 233 -15.05 -20.16 -2.27
N GLY A 234 -14.15 -21.09 -1.90
CA GLY A 234 -13.93 -22.30 -2.67
C GLY A 234 -13.42 -22.04 -4.09
N ILE A 235 -12.53 -21.06 -4.28
CA ILE A 235 -12.04 -20.66 -5.61
C ILE A 235 -11.17 -21.77 -6.18
N ILE A 236 -11.56 -22.29 -7.36
CA ILE A 236 -10.83 -23.32 -8.10
C ILE A 236 -10.55 -22.81 -9.52
N ILE A 237 -9.33 -23.04 -10.02
CA ILE A 237 -8.98 -22.78 -11.42
C ILE A 237 -9.49 -23.95 -12.24
N THR A 238 -10.22 -23.66 -13.32
CA THR A 238 -10.71 -24.68 -14.25
C THR A 238 -9.76 -24.86 -15.42
N ASP A 239 -9.92 -25.94 -16.18
CA ASP A 239 -9.18 -26.12 -17.42
C ASP A 239 -9.72 -25.31 -18.60
N GLN A 240 -10.88 -24.70 -18.42
CA GLN A 240 -11.53 -23.90 -19.46
C GLN A 240 -10.80 -22.56 -19.68
N PRO A 241 -10.60 -22.13 -20.93
CA PRO A 241 -10.01 -20.83 -21.22
C PRO A 241 -10.97 -19.71 -20.84
N ALA A 242 -10.43 -18.64 -20.28
CA ALA A 242 -11.19 -17.42 -19.98
C ALA A 242 -11.67 -16.75 -21.28
N VAL A 243 -12.86 -16.18 -21.25
CA VAL A 243 -13.37 -15.32 -22.32
C VAL A 243 -12.45 -14.12 -22.45
N PRO A 244 -11.98 -13.75 -23.66
CA PRO A 244 -11.13 -12.57 -23.81
C PRO A 244 -11.82 -11.29 -23.35
N MET A 245 -11.14 -10.48 -22.53
CA MET A 245 -11.71 -9.25 -21.93
C MET A 245 -12.30 -8.32 -23.00
N ARG A 246 -11.63 -8.20 -24.16
CA ARG A 246 -12.07 -7.34 -25.29
C ARG A 246 -13.41 -7.76 -25.93
N SER A 247 -13.84 -8.99 -25.72
CA SER A 247 -15.12 -9.50 -26.25
C SER A 247 -16.27 -9.38 -25.26
N VAL A 248 -15.99 -8.91 -24.04
CA VAL A 248 -17.00 -8.72 -23.00
C VAL A 248 -17.44 -7.26 -22.95
N PRO A 249 -18.74 -6.97 -23.06
CA PRO A 249 -19.24 -5.61 -22.95
C PRO A 249 -18.77 -4.92 -21.66
N ASN A 250 -18.42 -3.65 -21.77
CA ASN A 250 -17.94 -2.77 -20.68
C ASN A 250 -16.61 -3.18 -19.99
N ALA A 251 -16.05 -4.36 -20.23
CA ALA A 251 -14.84 -4.80 -19.53
C ALA A 251 -13.62 -3.89 -19.80
N GLU A 252 -13.40 -3.46 -21.03
CA GLU A 252 -12.28 -2.58 -21.39
C GLU A 252 -12.38 -1.18 -20.75
N LYS A 253 -13.58 -0.71 -20.43
CA LYS A 253 -13.76 0.59 -19.76
C LYS A 253 -13.11 0.61 -18.38
N TYR A 254 -13.11 -0.52 -17.65
CA TYR A 254 -12.47 -0.63 -16.35
C TYR A 254 -10.94 -0.52 -16.42
N ARG A 255 -10.33 -0.97 -17.49
CA ARG A 255 -8.89 -0.85 -17.70
C ARG A 255 -8.41 0.60 -17.74
N MET A 256 -9.29 1.50 -18.20
CA MET A 256 -9.03 2.94 -18.35
C MET A 256 -9.49 3.77 -17.14
N MET A 257 -10.21 3.17 -16.21
CA MET A 257 -10.74 3.90 -15.05
C MET A 257 -9.63 4.23 -14.05
N LYS A 258 -9.41 5.50 -13.80
CA LYS A 258 -8.54 6.00 -12.73
C LYS A 258 -9.18 5.88 -11.33
N TYR A 259 -10.47 5.61 -11.26
CA TYR A 259 -11.26 5.53 -10.03
C TYR A 259 -12.18 4.31 -10.09
N VAL A 260 -11.85 3.27 -9.37
CA VAL A 260 -12.76 2.17 -9.07
C VAL A 260 -13.00 2.18 -7.58
N LYS A 261 -13.96 3.00 -7.12
CA LYS A 261 -14.54 2.79 -5.80
C LYS A 261 -15.73 1.85 -5.97
N PRO A 262 -15.72 0.66 -5.37
CA PRO A 262 -16.87 -0.22 -5.41
C PRO A 262 -17.98 0.35 -4.53
N VAL A 263 -18.89 1.08 -5.15
CA VAL A 263 -20.17 1.45 -4.51
C VAL A 263 -21.18 0.40 -4.92
N ALA A 264 -21.35 -0.59 -4.06
CA ALA A 264 -22.20 -1.77 -4.22
C ALA A 264 -21.80 -2.81 -5.29
N PRO A 265 -21.87 -4.12 -4.97
CA PRO A 265 -21.25 -5.19 -5.75
C PRO A 265 -22.02 -5.67 -6.98
N SER A 266 -22.94 -4.91 -7.54
CA SER A 266 -23.82 -5.48 -8.57
C SER A 266 -24.04 -4.64 -9.83
N LYS A 267 -23.41 -3.49 -10.01
CA LYS A 267 -23.57 -2.70 -11.23
C LYS A 267 -22.29 -2.02 -11.66
N VAL A 268 -21.91 -2.28 -12.88
CA VAL A 268 -20.89 -1.54 -13.62
C VAL A 268 -21.41 -0.14 -13.87
N HIS A 269 -20.87 0.84 -13.17
CA HIS A 269 -21.24 2.23 -13.41
C HIS A 269 -20.25 2.85 -14.40
N THR A 270 -20.75 3.17 -15.58
CA THR A 270 -19.99 3.97 -16.54
C THR A 270 -19.86 5.38 -16.01
N ALA A 271 -18.63 5.92 -16.02
CA ALA A 271 -18.44 7.34 -15.75
C ALA A 271 -19.18 8.18 -16.80
N GLU A 272 -19.89 9.17 -16.35
CA GLU A 272 -20.58 10.16 -17.18
C GLU A 272 -20.28 11.57 -16.67
N VAL A 273 -20.50 12.54 -17.51
CA VAL A 273 -20.29 13.94 -17.14
C VAL A 273 -21.43 14.40 -16.25
N CYS A 274 -21.11 14.68 -15.00
CA CYS A 274 -22.05 15.20 -14.01
C CYS A 274 -21.70 16.65 -13.68
N ARG A 275 -22.73 17.50 -13.58
CA ARG A 275 -22.60 18.89 -13.13
C ARG A 275 -23.38 19.10 -11.86
N PHE A 276 -22.81 19.87 -10.96
CA PHE A 276 -23.45 20.22 -9.69
C PHE A 276 -22.85 21.50 -9.11
N ARG A 277 -23.64 22.15 -8.27
CA ARG A 277 -23.20 23.31 -7.50
C ARG A 277 -22.81 22.87 -6.10
N VAL A 278 -21.73 23.44 -5.59
CA VAL A 278 -21.14 23.12 -4.30
C VAL A 278 -20.86 24.42 -3.55
N ASP A 279 -21.26 24.46 -2.30
CA ASP A 279 -20.87 25.53 -1.38
C ASP A 279 -19.34 25.63 -1.30
N ASN A 280 -18.80 26.83 -1.27
CA ASN A 280 -17.34 27.08 -1.20
C ASN A 280 -16.69 26.44 0.01
N THR A 281 -17.41 26.17 1.07
CA THR A 281 -16.90 25.49 2.28
C THR A 281 -16.55 24.03 2.04
N LEU A 282 -17.07 23.39 0.98
CA LEU A 282 -16.86 21.99 0.64
C LEU A 282 -15.85 21.76 -0.50
N ILE A 283 -15.09 22.80 -0.90
CA ILE A 283 -14.11 22.66 -1.99
C ILE A 283 -13.01 21.64 -1.64
N THR A 284 -12.59 21.59 -0.38
CA THR A 284 -11.59 20.60 0.07
C THR A 284 -12.10 19.18 -0.10
N GLU A 285 -13.28 18.89 0.44
CA GLU A 285 -13.95 17.59 0.36
C GLU A 285 -14.26 17.20 -1.09
N LEU A 286 -14.63 18.18 -1.94
CA LEU A 286 -14.82 17.98 -3.37
C LEU A 286 -13.52 17.48 -4.04
N LEU A 287 -12.39 18.13 -3.74
CA LEU A 287 -11.09 17.77 -4.31
C LEU A 287 -10.58 16.43 -3.74
N GLU A 288 -10.80 16.15 -2.48
CA GLU A 288 -10.49 14.85 -1.88
C GLU A 288 -11.30 13.72 -2.52
N GLN A 289 -12.56 14.00 -2.84
CA GLN A 289 -13.49 13.01 -3.39
C GLN A 289 -13.24 12.73 -4.88
N PHE A 290 -13.10 13.78 -5.70
CA PHE A 290 -13.04 13.69 -7.17
C PHE A 290 -11.64 13.98 -7.73
N GLY A 291 -10.71 14.41 -6.91
CA GLY A 291 -9.32 14.63 -7.28
C GLY A 291 -9.13 15.73 -8.33
N LYS A 292 -8.07 15.60 -9.12
CA LYS A 292 -7.73 16.56 -10.19
C LYS A 292 -8.67 16.54 -11.40
N GLY A 293 -9.70 15.67 -11.40
CA GLY A 293 -10.70 15.55 -12.47
C GLY A 293 -11.86 16.55 -12.36
N VAL A 294 -11.83 17.43 -11.36
CA VAL A 294 -12.84 18.49 -11.18
C VAL A 294 -12.52 19.65 -12.09
N THR A 295 -13.52 20.10 -12.88
CA THR A 295 -13.46 21.32 -13.68
C THR A 295 -14.41 22.35 -13.09
N ILE A 296 -13.91 23.52 -12.71
CA ILE A 296 -14.75 24.64 -12.24
C ILE A 296 -15.30 25.33 -13.48
N CYS A 297 -16.62 25.28 -13.65
CA CYS A 297 -17.34 25.92 -14.77
C CYS A 297 -17.68 27.38 -14.48
N SER A 298 -18.08 27.69 -13.25
CA SER A 298 -18.33 29.05 -12.78
C SER A 298 -18.09 29.17 -11.27
N ALA A 299 -17.73 30.36 -10.82
CA ALA A 299 -17.53 30.65 -9.41
C ALA A 299 -18.44 31.82 -9.03
N LEU A 300 -19.25 31.63 -8.00
CA LEU A 300 -20.10 32.62 -7.34
C LEU A 300 -19.52 32.93 -5.94
N PRO A 301 -19.95 34.00 -5.28
CA PRO A 301 -19.42 34.37 -3.97
C PRO A 301 -19.52 33.26 -2.90
N THR A 302 -20.55 32.42 -2.93
CA THR A 302 -20.85 31.40 -1.93
C THR A 302 -20.81 29.98 -2.47
N GLU A 303 -20.88 29.78 -3.77
CA GLU A 303 -20.92 28.46 -4.40
C GLU A 303 -20.11 28.41 -5.69
N VAL A 304 -19.64 27.24 -6.10
CA VAL A 304 -19.02 26.96 -7.39
C VAL A 304 -19.87 25.97 -8.18
N GLU A 305 -19.95 26.15 -9.49
CA GLU A 305 -20.47 25.14 -10.40
C GLU A 305 -19.33 24.33 -10.98
N VAL A 306 -19.42 23.02 -10.85
CA VAL A 306 -18.35 22.10 -11.22
C VAL A 306 -18.86 21.01 -12.15
N GLU A 307 -17.94 20.52 -12.97
CA GLU A 307 -18.13 19.36 -13.83
C GLU A 307 -17.13 18.28 -13.43
N VAL A 308 -17.63 17.06 -13.29
CA VAL A 308 -16.81 15.86 -13.00
C VAL A 308 -17.21 14.74 -13.95
N ASN A 309 -16.24 13.93 -14.35
CA ASN A 309 -16.49 12.69 -15.08
C ASN A 309 -16.41 11.52 -14.09
N ALA A 310 -17.55 11.13 -13.54
CA ALA A 310 -17.64 10.12 -12.49
C ALA A 310 -18.93 9.29 -12.64
N PRO A 311 -19.01 8.08 -12.03
CA PRO A 311 -20.23 7.32 -12.01
C PRO A 311 -21.37 8.11 -11.35
N ALA A 312 -22.55 8.16 -11.98
CA ALA A 312 -23.68 8.93 -11.48
C ALA A 312 -24.10 8.54 -10.06
N ASP A 313 -24.03 7.24 -9.73
CA ASP A 313 -24.39 6.77 -8.38
C ASP A 313 -23.41 7.27 -7.32
N TYR A 314 -22.15 7.46 -7.72
CA TYR A 314 -21.12 8.00 -6.83
C TYR A 314 -21.37 9.48 -6.54
N VAL A 315 -21.69 10.26 -7.58
CA VAL A 315 -22.07 11.67 -7.44
C VAL A 315 -23.36 11.80 -6.63
N GLU A 316 -24.35 10.94 -6.87
CA GLU A 316 -25.59 10.89 -6.10
C GLU A 316 -25.36 10.68 -4.61
N CYS A 317 -24.58 9.66 -4.26
CA CYS A 317 -24.27 9.35 -2.87
C CYS A 317 -23.55 10.52 -2.19
N TRP A 318 -22.54 11.09 -2.84
CA TRP A 318 -21.80 12.22 -2.31
C TRP A 318 -22.67 13.47 -2.15
N ALA A 319 -23.51 13.77 -3.13
CA ALA A 319 -24.42 14.92 -3.08
C ALA A 319 -25.47 14.78 -1.96
N LEU A 320 -26.00 13.58 -1.75
CA LEU A 320 -26.95 13.34 -0.66
C LEU A 320 -26.29 13.39 0.72
N CYS A 321 -25.04 12.91 0.86
CA CYS A 321 -24.30 13.01 2.11
C CYS A 321 -23.95 14.45 2.51
N HIS A 322 -23.81 15.35 1.52
CA HIS A 322 -23.47 16.76 1.74
C HIS A 322 -24.64 17.72 1.56
N ALA A 323 -25.87 17.18 1.45
CA ALA A 323 -27.06 18.03 1.41
C ALA A 323 -27.20 18.85 2.71
N PRO A 324 -27.61 20.14 2.63
CA PRO A 324 -28.12 20.87 1.46
C PRO A 324 -27.08 21.63 0.64
N HIS A 325 -25.78 21.46 0.95
CA HIS A 325 -24.67 22.26 0.38
C HIS A 325 -24.25 21.83 -1.03
N VAL A 326 -24.83 20.75 -1.55
CA VAL A 326 -24.56 20.23 -2.89
C VAL A 326 -25.85 20.05 -3.65
N ARG A 327 -25.91 20.58 -4.87
CA ARG A 327 -27.06 20.48 -5.75
C ARG A 327 -26.66 20.02 -7.14
N VAL A 328 -27.02 18.79 -7.51
CA VAL A 328 -26.81 18.25 -8.86
C VAL A 328 -27.70 18.97 -9.86
N THR A 329 -27.10 19.38 -10.98
CA THR A 329 -27.76 20.12 -12.07
C THR A 329 -27.84 19.33 -13.37
N ALA A 330 -26.92 18.39 -13.61
CA ALA A 330 -26.91 17.50 -14.77
C ALA A 330 -26.21 16.16 -14.47
N PRO A 331 -26.54 15.06 -15.17
CA PRO A 331 -27.63 14.96 -16.17
C PRO A 331 -29.02 14.92 -15.53
N GLU A 332 -30.07 15.21 -16.30
CA GLU A 332 -31.46 15.25 -15.83
C GLU A 332 -31.92 13.91 -15.24
N SER A 333 -31.42 12.78 -15.76
CA SER A 333 -31.66 11.43 -15.22
C SER A 333 -31.20 11.32 -13.77
N LEU A 334 -30.04 11.87 -13.42
CA LEU A 334 -29.49 11.88 -12.08
C LEU A 334 -30.28 12.83 -11.16
N VAL A 335 -30.61 14.01 -11.65
CA VAL A 335 -31.45 14.98 -10.92
C VAL A 335 -32.81 14.38 -10.56
N LYS A 336 -33.46 13.71 -11.52
CA LYS A 336 -34.75 13.03 -11.28
C LYS A 336 -34.59 11.94 -10.23
N ARG A 337 -33.58 11.11 -10.31
CA ARG A 337 -33.29 10.02 -9.37
C ARG A 337 -33.10 10.54 -7.93
N ILE A 338 -32.35 11.63 -7.77
CA ILE A 338 -32.17 12.30 -6.47
C ILE A 338 -33.49 12.83 -5.94
N ARG A 339 -34.30 13.49 -6.78
CA ARG A 339 -35.60 14.01 -6.40
C ARG A 339 -36.55 12.91 -5.93
N ASP A 340 -36.58 11.78 -6.64
CA ASP A 340 -37.42 10.63 -6.28
C ASP A 340 -37.00 10.03 -4.94
N LYS A 341 -35.67 9.92 -4.67
CA LYS A 341 -35.14 9.48 -3.39
C LYS A 341 -35.51 10.44 -2.25
N LEU A 342 -35.32 11.75 -2.45
CA LEU A 342 -35.71 12.75 -1.44
C LEU A 342 -37.19 12.69 -1.10
N SER A 343 -38.05 12.53 -2.10
CA SER A 343 -39.50 12.37 -1.90
C SER A 343 -39.84 11.09 -1.14
N SER A 344 -39.08 10.03 -1.38
CA SER A 344 -39.22 8.75 -0.65
C SER A 344 -38.75 8.87 0.79
N LEU A 345 -37.62 9.51 1.03
CA LEU A 345 -37.08 9.78 2.37
C LEU A 345 -38.04 10.66 3.16
N GLN A 346 -38.55 11.75 2.58
CA GLN A 346 -39.51 12.63 3.23
C GLN A 346 -40.72 11.84 3.74
N ARG A 347 -41.28 10.93 2.92
CA ARG A 347 -42.42 10.08 3.34
C ARG A 347 -42.06 9.12 4.49
N MET A 348 -40.83 8.63 4.56
CA MET A 348 -40.38 7.73 5.63
C MET A 348 -40.26 8.44 6.99
N TYR A 349 -39.88 9.72 6.99
CA TYR A 349 -39.67 10.51 8.21
C TYR A 349 -40.84 11.41 8.60
N GLN A 350 -41.93 11.42 7.83
CA GLN A 350 -43.16 12.10 8.15
C GLN A 350 -44.15 11.28 8.99
N ARG A 351 -43.71 10.11 9.50
CA ARG A 351 -44.50 9.25 10.39
C ARG A 351 -44.19 9.61 11.86
#